data_d7e94180661cf3497dd17ae27d6af28e
#
_entry.id   d7e94180661cf3497dd17ae27d6af28e
#
_cell.length_a   1.000
_cell.length_b   1.000
_cell.length_c   1.000
_cell.angle_alpha   90.00
_cell.angle_beta   90.00
_cell.angle_gamma   90.00
#
_symmetry.space_group_name_H-M   'P 1'
#
loop_
_entity.id
_entity.type
_entity.pdbx_description
1 polymer ?
#
loop_
_entity_poly.entity_id
_entity_poly.type
_entity_poly.pdbx_seq_one_letter_code
_entity_poly.pdbx_strand_id
1 'polypeptide(L)'
;QPHGIILVTGPTGSGKTTTLYAAIRRLDKNTTNIMTVEDPIEYDIEGIGQTQVNPKIDMTFAKALRAILRQDPDVVMIGEIRDLETAQIAVQASLTGHLVLSTLHTNTAAGAVTRLRDMGIEPFLLASSLIGVLAQRLVRVLNPATREAYTAGEYERRLLNLPDDSPSPTLYRPGARDPAGGYRGRTGIYELVMVDEHMRAMIHDGAS
;
A
#
# COMPACT_ATOMS: atom_id res chain seq x y z
N GLN A 1 6.91 -5.65 20.31
CA GLN A 1 6.59 -5.70 18.87
C GLN A 1 6.33 -4.29 18.39
N PRO A 2 6.64 -3.95 17.12
CA PRO A 2 6.26 -2.66 16.56
C PRO A 2 4.75 -2.56 16.51
N HIS A 3 4.20 -1.44 16.96
CA HIS A 3 2.76 -1.11 16.90
C HIS A 3 2.59 0.17 16.07
N GLY A 4 1.43 0.34 15.48
CA GLY A 4 1.11 1.47 14.62
C GLY A 4 0.48 1.02 13.30
N ILE A 5 0.32 1.93 12.37
CA ILE A 5 -0.31 1.70 11.07
C ILE A 5 0.72 1.77 9.95
N ILE A 6 0.72 0.76 9.09
CA ILE A 6 1.41 0.79 7.80
C ILE A 6 0.34 0.75 6.70
N LEU A 7 0.38 1.70 5.80
CA LEU A 7 -0.54 1.80 4.68
C LEU A 7 0.12 1.44 3.36
N VAL A 8 -0.58 0.67 2.55
CA VAL A 8 -0.24 0.45 1.15
C VAL A 8 -1.27 1.17 0.29
N THR A 9 -0.83 2.12 -0.54
CA THR A 9 -1.72 2.91 -1.37
C THR A 9 -1.40 2.78 -2.85
N GLY A 10 -2.34 3.11 -3.70
CA GLY A 10 -2.24 3.02 -5.15
C GLY A 10 -3.60 2.77 -5.79
N PRO A 11 -3.69 2.92 -7.11
CA PRO A 11 -4.92 2.66 -7.86
C PRO A 11 -5.36 1.18 -7.77
N THR A 12 -6.58 0.92 -8.21
CA THR A 12 -7.06 -0.46 -8.38
C THR A 12 -6.13 -1.24 -9.31
N GLY A 13 -5.83 -2.48 -8.95
CA GLY A 13 -4.93 -3.34 -9.72
C GLY A 13 -3.44 -3.02 -9.57
N SER A 14 -3.04 -2.16 -8.61
CA SER A 14 -1.62 -1.87 -8.34
C SER A 14 -0.92 -2.95 -7.50
N GLY A 15 -1.63 -4.00 -7.06
CA GLY A 15 -1.05 -5.11 -6.31
C GLY A 15 -1.01 -4.91 -4.79
N LYS A 16 -1.80 -3.99 -4.23
CA LYS A 16 -1.83 -3.69 -2.78
C LYS A 16 -2.07 -4.92 -1.92
N THR A 17 -3.10 -5.71 -2.22
CA THR A 17 -3.41 -6.95 -1.49
C THR A 17 -2.24 -7.94 -1.56
N THR A 18 -1.63 -8.11 -2.72
CA THR A 18 -0.45 -8.96 -2.90
C THR A 18 0.71 -8.52 -1.98
N THR A 19 0.94 -7.22 -1.87
CA THR A 19 1.97 -6.65 -1.00
C THR A 19 1.65 -6.89 0.48
N LEU A 20 0.39 -6.66 0.89
CA LEU A 20 -0.04 -6.96 2.27
C LEU A 20 0.08 -8.44 2.60
N TYR A 21 -0.35 -9.33 1.70
CA TYR A 21 -0.22 -10.77 1.88
C TYR A 21 1.26 -11.20 1.97
N ALA A 22 2.14 -10.60 1.16
CA ALA A 22 3.57 -10.85 1.25
C ALA A 22 4.15 -10.36 2.59
N ALA A 23 3.67 -9.24 3.12
CA ALA A 23 4.09 -8.72 4.42
C ALA A 23 3.67 -9.65 5.58
N ILE A 24 2.39 -10.03 5.65
CA ILE A 24 1.90 -10.90 6.74
C ILE A 24 2.50 -12.31 6.69
N ARG A 25 2.83 -12.82 5.49
CA ARG A 25 3.50 -14.11 5.32
C ARG A 25 4.94 -14.14 5.86
N ARG A 26 5.57 -12.98 6.03
CA ARG A 26 6.92 -12.85 6.61
C ARG A 26 6.93 -12.83 8.13
N LEU A 27 5.77 -12.64 8.75
CA LEU A 27 5.63 -12.68 10.20
C LEU A 27 5.63 -14.13 10.69
N ASP A 28 6.17 -14.33 11.90
CA ASP A 28 6.17 -15.65 12.52
C ASP A 28 4.78 -15.98 13.06
N LYS A 29 4.05 -16.82 12.36
CA LYS A 29 2.69 -17.22 12.69
C LYS A 29 2.60 -18.14 13.93
N ASN A 30 3.72 -18.71 14.38
CA ASN A 30 3.74 -19.54 15.58
C ASN A 30 3.74 -18.71 16.86
N THR A 31 4.21 -17.47 16.77
CA THR A 31 4.35 -16.56 17.92
C THR A 31 3.51 -15.30 17.79
N THR A 32 2.82 -15.11 16.67
CA THR A 32 2.07 -13.89 16.34
C THR A 32 0.65 -14.26 15.93
N ASN A 33 -0.35 -13.76 16.65
CA ASN A 33 -1.75 -13.90 16.27
C ASN A 33 -2.10 -12.87 15.18
N ILE A 34 -2.28 -13.35 13.96
CA ILE A 34 -2.55 -12.50 12.78
C ILE A 34 -4.00 -12.70 12.35
N MET A 35 -4.75 -11.62 12.27
CA MET A 35 -6.14 -11.64 11.84
C MET A 35 -6.40 -10.63 10.73
N THR A 36 -7.30 -10.96 9.81
CA THR A 36 -7.64 -10.10 8.67
C THR A 36 -9.14 -9.86 8.55
N VAL A 37 -9.50 -8.72 7.95
CA VAL A 37 -10.85 -8.42 7.46
C VAL A 37 -10.75 -7.98 6.01
N GLU A 38 -11.43 -8.68 5.11
CA GLU A 38 -11.24 -8.56 3.66
C GLU A 38 -12.56 -8.52 2.88
N ASP A 39 -12.52 -7.95 1.68
CA ASP A 39 -13.67 -7.87 0.76
C ASP A 39 -13.23 -7.95 -0.73
N PRO A 40 -13.14 -9.15 -1.31
CA PRO A 40 -13.19 -10.48 -0.68
C PRO A 40 -11.81 -10.97 -0.17
N ILE A 41 -11.78 -12.15 0.44
CA ILE A 41 -10.55 -12.93 0.64
C ILE A 41 -10.07 -13.43 -0.72
N GLU A 42 -8.84 -13.09 -1.12
CA GLU A 42 -8.29 -13.49 -2.43
C GLU A 42 -7.89 -14.98 -2.46
N TYR A 43 -7.26 -15.44 -1.40
CA TYR A 43 -6.96 -16.84 -1.15
C TYR A 43 -6.62 -17.09 0.32
N ASP A 44 -6.80 -18.31 0.78
CA ASP A 44 -6.53 -18.72 2.14
C ASP A 44 -5.03 -18.72 2.46
N ILE A 45 -4.68 -18.22 3.63
CA ILE A 45 -3.31 -18.25 4.15
C ILE A 45 -3.30 -19.07 5.42
N GLU A 46 -2.60 -20.20 5.39
CA GLU A 46 -2.47 -21.09 6.53
C GLU A 46 -1.92 -20.37 7.77
N GLY A 47 -2.54 -20.58 8.92
CA GLY A 47 -2.15 -19.99 10.19
C GLY A 47 -2.58 -18.53 10.39
N ILE A 48 -3.49 -18.00 9.58
CA ILE A 48 -4.03 -16.65 9.69
C ILE A 48 -5.56 -16.72 9.81
N GLY A 49 -6.13 -15.98 10.77
CA GLY A 49 -7.57 -15.87 10.94
C GLY A 49 -8.16 -14.86 9.93
N GLN A 50 -8.67 -15.32 8.80
CA GLN A 50 -9.23 -14.45 7.75
C GLN A 50 -10.75 -14.35 7.88
N THR A 51 -11.26 -13.11 7.94
CA THR A 51 -12.70 -12.81 8.01
C THR A 51 -13.13 -12.04 6.78
N GLN A 52 -14.14 -12.54 6.07
CA GLN A 52 -14.69 -11.86 4.91
C GLN A 52 -15.88 -10.98 5.28
N VAL A 53 -15.91 -9.76 4.75
CA VAL A 53 -17.07 -8.87 4.81
C VAL A 53 -18.27 -9.52 4.13
N ASN A 54 -19.45 -9.41 4.74
CA ASN A 54 -20.69 -9.93 4.19
C ASN A 54 -21.85 -8.96 4.44
N PRO A 55 -22.15 -8.08 3.48
CA PRO A 55 -23.22 -7.09 3.63
C PRO A 55 -24.61 -7.69 3.85
N LYS A 56 -24.87 -8.92 3.37
CA LYS A 56 -26.17 -9.59 3.51
C LYS A 56 -26.56 -9.88 4.95
N ILE A 57 -25.57 -10.02 5.83
CA ILE A 57 -25.75 -10.24 7.27
C ILE A 57 -25.25 -9.05 8.08
N ASP A 58 -25.09 -7.91 7.43
CA ASP A 58 -24.61 -6.66 8.06
C ASP A 58 -23.22 -6.79 8.71
N MET A 59 -22.38 -7.70 8.19
CA MET A 59 -20.99 -7.85 8.56
C MET A 59 -20.14 -6.86 7.75
N THR A 60 -20.03 -5.63 8.23
CA THR A 60 -19.20 -4.55 7.65
C THR A 60 -17.75 -4.66 8.07
N PHE A 61 -16.83 -3.91 7.42
CA PHE A 61 -15.44 -3.79 7.86
C PHE A 61 -15.35 -3.38 9.33
N ALA A 62 -16.09 -2.35 9.77
CA ALA A 62 -16.07 -1.87 11.14
C ALA A 62 -16.55 -2.93 12.15
N LYS A 63 -17.64 -3.64 11.85
CA LYS A 63 -18.16 -4.71 12.73
C LYS A 63 -17.21 -5.88 12.83
N ALA A 64 -16.70 -6.35 11.69
CA ALA A 64 -15.74 -7.45 11.66
C ALA A 64 -14.43 -7.07 12.40
N LEU A 65 -13.92 -5.85 12.17
CA LEU A 65 -12.71 -5.35 12.85
C LEU A 65 -12.88 -5.30 14.37
N ARG A 66 -14.02 -4.79 14.87
CA ARG A 66 -14.32 -4.84 16.31
C ARG A 66 -14.38 -6.28 16.86
N ALA A 67 -14.88 -7.21 16.06
CA ALA A 67 -14.98 -8.60 16.49
C ALA A 67 -13.60 -9.26 16.59
N ILE A 68 -12.74 -9.08 15.59
CA ILE A 68 -11.40 -9.68 15.61
C ILE A 68 -10.49 -9.06 16.67
N LEU A 69 -10.63 -7.76 16.97
CA LEU A 69 -9.87 -7.09 18.04
C LEU A 69 -10.15 -7.67 19.44
N ARG A 70 -11.28 -8.36 19.63
CA ARG A 70 -11.58 -9.10 20.88
C ARG A 70 -10.98 -10.51 20.94
N GLN A 71 -10.26 -10.92 19.89
CA GLN A 71 -9.58 -12.21 19.82
C GLN A 71 -8.07 -12.09 20.12
N ASP A 72 -7.69 -10.96 20.75
CA ASP A 72 -6.31 -10.68 21.16
C ASP A 72 -5.29 -10.83 20.01
N PRO A 73 -5.49 -10.16 18.85
CA PRO A 73 -4.54 -10.22 17.76
C PRO A 73 -3.30 -9.37 18.07
N ASP A 74 -2.13 -9.81 17.58
CA ASP A 74 -0.92 -8.98 17.54
C ASP A 74 -0.89 -8.09 16.29
N VAL A 75 -1.36 -8.66 15.18
CA VAL A 75 -1.36 -8.01 13.86
C VAL A 75 -2.75 -8.09 13.25
N VAL A 76 -3.23 -6.96 12.78
CA VAL A 76 -4.53 -6.83 12.10
C VAL A 76 -4.31 -6.31 10.68
N MET A 77 -4.79 -7.05 9.69
CA MET A 77 -4.84 -6.57 8.32
C MET A 77 -6.27 -6.21 7.94
N ILE A 78 -6.47 -4.98 7.50
CA ILE A 78 -7.75 -4.48 7.00
C ILE A 78 -7.59 -4.33 5.48
N GLY A 79 -8.37 -5.06 4.69
CA GLY A 79 -8.27 -5.06 3.24
C GLY A 79 -8.25 -3.64 2.67
N GLU A 80 -9.13 -2.78 3.17
CA GLU A 80 -9.12 -1.34 2.86
C GLU A 80 -9.86 -0.50 3.90
N ILE A 81 -9.49 0.77 4.00
CA ILE A 81 -10.20 1.78 4.80
C ILE A 81 -10.98 2.68 3.84
N ARG A 82 -12.32 2.63 3.91
CA ARG A 82 -13.22 3.43 3.04
C ARG A 82 -13.96 4.54 3.79
N ASP A 83 -14.11 4.41 5.09
CA ASP A 83 -14.95 5.26 5.91
C ASP A 83 -14.30 5.64 7.24
N LEU A 84 -14.86 6.69 7.87
CA LEU A 84 -14.36 7.22 9.14
C LEU A 84 -14.41 6.18 10.26
N GLU A 85 -15.49 5.39 10.34
CA GLU A 85 -15.67 4.42 11.43
C GLU A 85 -14.56 3.37 11.41
N THR A 86 -14.27 2.78 10.24
CA THR A 86 -13.19 1.82 10.07
C THR A 86 -11.81 2.47 10.36
N ALA A 87 -11.60 3.71 9.88
CA ALA A 87 -10.36 4.45 10.12
C ALA A 87 -10.14 4.72 11.62
N GLN A 88 -11.16 5.13 12.36
CA GLN A 88 -11.09 5.36 13.81
C GLN A 88 -10.74 4.10 14.58
N ILE A 89 -11.36 2.95 14.24
CA ILE A 89 -11.07 1.67 14.88
C ILE A 89 -9.62 1.24 14.60
N ALA A 90 -9.15 1.41 13.36
CA ALA A 90 -7.77 1.10 12.97
C ALA A 90 -6.75 1.95 13.76
N VAL A 91 -6.99 3.26 13.87
CA VAL A 91 -6.16 4.17 14.66
C VAL A 91 -6.16 3.77 16.14
N GLN A 92 -7.34 3.53 16.71
CA GLN A 92 -7.45 3.11 18.11
C GLN A 92 -6.70 1.79 18.37
N ALA A 93 -6.85 0.81 17.50
CA ALA A 93 -6.12 -0.46 17.60
C ALA A 93 -4.61 -0.25 17.59
N SER A 94 -4.11 0.60 16.70
CA SER A 94 -2.68 0.91 16.62
C SER A 94 -2.13 1.58 17.88
N LEU A 95 -2.91 2.46 18.50
CA LEU A 95 -2.54 3.15 19.73
C LEU A 95 -2.59 2.23 20.96
N THR A 96 -3.35 1.15 20.90
CA THR A 96 -3.47 0.15 21.97
C THR A 96 -2.52 -1.05 21.81
N GLY A 97 -1.53 -0.94 20.91
CA GLY A 97 -0.42 -1.89 20.83
C GLY A 97 -0.45 -2.87 19.65
N HIS A 98 -1.43 -2.75 18.74
CA HIS A 98 -1.53 -3.62 17.57
C HIS A 98 -0.73 -3.06 16.39
N LEU A 99 -0.14 -3.95 15.59
CA LEU A 99 0.32 -3.59 14.25
C LEU A 99 -0.85 -3.69 13.28
N VAL A 100 -1.21 -2.57 12.66
CA VAL A 100 -2.30 -2.49 11.69
C VAL A 100 -1.74 -2.32 10.30
N LEU A 101 -2.13 -3.20 9.39
CA LEU A 101 -1.80 -3.13 7.97
C LEU A 101 -3.08 -2.85 7.18
N SER A 102 -3.07 -1.87 6.28
CA SER A 102 -4.26 -1.59 5.47
C SER A 102 -3.94 -0.97 4.12
N THR A 103 -4.98 -0.78 3.31
CA THR A 103 -4.87 -0.08 2.03
C THR A 103 -5.74 1.15 1.97
N LEU A 104 -5.30 2.08 1.12
CA LEU A 104 -6.06 3.25 0.66
C LEU A 104 -5.96 3.37 -0.87
N HIS A 105 -6.91 4.08 -1.46
CA HIS A 105 -6.90 4.40 -2.89
C HIS A 105 -6.44 5.85 -3.10
N THR A 106 -5.14 6.10 -2.91
CA THR A 106 -4.51 7.38 -3.25
C THR A 106 -3.29 7.15 -4.14
N ASN A 107 -2.85 8.18 -4.85
CA ASN A 107 -1.79 8.06 -5.84
C ASN A 107 -0.38 8.22 -5.27
N THR A 108 -0.25 8.85 -4.10
CA THR A 108 1.02 9.18 -3.43
C THR A 108 0.94 8.85 -1.96
N ALA A 109 2.09 8.73 -1.30
CA ALA A 109 2.15 8.51 0.14
C ALA A 109 1.59 9.72 0.92
N ALA A 110 1.92 10.94 0.53
CA ALA A 110 1.34 12.16 1.12
C ALA A 110 -0.18 12.21 0.97
N GLY A 111 -0.70 11.82 -0.19
CA GLY A 111 -2.14 11.72 -0.45
C GLY A 111 -2.88 10.77 0.49
N ALA A 112 -2.21 9.75 1.02
CA ALA A 112 -2.82 8.85 2.01
C ALA A 112 -3.07 9.57 3.35
N VAL A 113 -2.14 10.40 3.79
CA VAL A 113 -2.29 11.23 5.00
C VAL A 113 -3.45 12.20 4.82
N THR A 114 -3.46 12.94 3.72
CA THR A 114 -4.55 13.87 3.38
C THR A 114 -5.90 13.15 3.37
N ARG A 115 -5.97 11.97 2.75
CA ARG A 115 -7.21 11.19 2.67
C ARG A 115 -7.76 10.80 4.04
N LEU A 116 -6.91 10.38 4.97
CA LEU A 116 -7.35 10.06 6.33
C LEU A 116 -7.83 11.29 7.10
N ARG A 117 -7.19 12.45 6.90
CA ARG A 117 -7.65 13.72 7.45
C ARG A 117 -9.01 14.13 6.87
N ASP A 118 -9.20 13.99 5.56
CA ASP A 118 -10.47 14.28 4.88
C ASP A 118 -11.60 13.36 5.36
N MET A 119 -11.28 12.14 5.76
CA MET A 119 -12.23 11.22 6.41
C MET A 119 -12.62 11.69 7.82
N GLY A 120 -11.87 12.61 8.44
CA GLY A 120 -12.15 13.14 9.78
C GLY A 120 -11.23 12.61 10.87
N ILE A 121 -10.11 11.97 10.55
CA ILE A 121 -9.11 11.59 11.56
C ILE A 121 -8.29 12.80 11.95
N GLU A 122 -8.23 13.06 13.26
CA GLU A 122 -7.46 14.18 13.82
C GLU A 122 -5.95 14.05 13.54
N PRO A 123 -5.26 15.13 13.14
CA PRO A 123 -3.84 15.11 12.78
C PRO A 123 -2.94 14.51 13.86
N PHE A 124 -3.18 14.80 15.13
CA PHE A 124 -2.36 14.27 16.23
C PHE A 124 -2.49 12.74 16.39
N LEU A 125 -3.66 12.17 16.06
CA LEU A 125 -3.86 10.71 16.05
C LEU A 125 -3.10 10.06 14.90
N LEU A 126 -3.09 10.67 13.72
CA LEU A 126 -2.30 10.19 12.58
C LEU A 126 -0.80 10.26 12.86
N ALA A 127 -0.32 11.38 13.41
CA ALA A 127 1.08 11.55 13.79
C ALA A 127 1.55 10.49 14.79
N SER A 128 0.66 10.07 15.71
CA SER A 128 0.98 9.10 16.75
C SER A 128 0.84 7.64 16.29
N SER A 129 -0.01 7.38 15.29
CA SER A 129 -0.36 6.01 14.86
C SER A 129 0.37 5.56 13.60
N LEU A 130 0.65 6.47 12.65
CA LEU A 130 1.20 6.11 11.36
C LEU A 130 2.71 5.86 11.44
N ILE A 131 3.15 4.67 10.98
CA ILE A 131 4.58 4.30 10.91
C ILE A 131 5.13 4.57 9.51
N GLY A 132 4.37 4.25 8.48
CA GLY A 132 4.82 4.40 7.11
C GLY A 132 3.72 4.22 6.09
N VAL A 133 3.98 4.72 4.90
CA VAL A 133 3.09 4.61 3.73
C VAL A 133 3.90 4.14 2.53
N LEU A 134 3.44 3.07 1.90
CA LEU A 134 3.98 2.55 0.66
C LEU A 134 3.00 2.84 -0.47
N ALA A 135 3.31 3.81 -1.33
CA ALA A 135 2.56 4.01 -2.57
C ALA A 135 3.14 3.11 -3.66
N GLN A 136 2.27 2.43 -4.41
CA GLN A 136 2.71 1.50 -5.43
C GLN A 136 1.88 1.55 -6.72
N ARG A 137 2.56 1.27 -7.82
CA ARG A 137 1.96 1.07 -9.14
C ARG A 137 2.58 -0.13 -9.82
N LEU A 138 1.83 -0.77 -10.71
CA LEU A 138 2.36 -1.79 -11.61
C LEU A 138 2.60 -1.19 -12.98
N VAL A 139 3.79 -1.42 -13.50
CA VAL A 139 4.16 -1.10 -14.89
C VAL A 139 4.37 -2.39 -15.67
N ARG A 140 4.06 -2.36 -16.96
CA ARG A 140 4.33 -3.48 -17.86
C ARG A 140 5.82 -3.61 -18.11
N VAL A 141 6.33 -4.83 -18.12
CA VAL A 141 7.73 -5.12 -18.44
C VAL A 141 7.85 -5.36 -19.95
N LEU A 142 8.82 -4.70 -20.59
CA LEU A 142 9.12 -4.96 -21.99
C LEU A 142 9.56 -6.43 -22.17
N ASN A 143 9.08 -7.07 -23.23
CA ASN A 143 9.52 -8.41 -23.57
C ASN A 143 11.01 -8.38 -23.98
N PRO A 144 11.93 -9.01 -23.21
CA PRO A 144 13.35 -8.95 -23.49
C PRO A 144 13.76 -9.50 -24.86
N ALA A 145 12.95 -10.44 -25.40
CA ALA A 145 13.22 -11.08 -26.66
C ALA A 145 12.87 -10.21 -27.89
N THR A 146 11.96 -9.24 -27.71
CA THR A 146 11.41 -8.47 -28.83
C THR A 146 11.58 -6.96 -28.67
N ARG A 147 12.03 -6.47 -27.51
CA ARG A 147 12.26 -5.05 -27.29
C ARG A 147 13.28 -4.48 -28.26
N GLU A 148 13.01 -3.29 -28.75
CA GLU A 148 13.87 -2.57 -29.68
C GLU A 148 14.67 -1.50 -28.93
N ALA A 149 15.98 -1.51 -29.14
CA ALA A 149 16.88 -0.47 -28.60
C ALA A 149 16.79 0.80 -29.46
N TYR A 150 16.83 1.96 -28.81
CA TYR A 150 16.98 3.25 -29.47
C TYR A 150 17.78 4.23 -28.61
N THR A 151 18.36 5.23 -29.23
CA THR A 151 19.10 6.29 -28.53
C THR A 151 18.11 7.34 -28.01
N ALA A 152 18.23 7.73 -26.75
CA ALA A 152 17.38 8.74 -26.14
C ALA A 152 17.47 10.08 -26.90
N GLY A 153 16.33 10.62 -27.27
CA GLY A 153 16.21 11.96 -27.86
C GLY A 153 16.23 13.06 -26.78
N GLU A 154 16.07 14.31 -27.22
CA GLU A 154 16.11 15.46 -26.31
C GLU A 154 14.97 15.42 -25.27
N TYR A 155 13.80 14.94 -25.64
CA TYR A 155 12.65 14.77 -24.75
C TYR A 155 12.92 13.80 -23.61
N GLU A 156 13.45 12.60 -23.94
CA GLU A 156 13.81 11.60 -22.95
C GLU A 156 14.96 12.05 -22.05
N ARG A 157 15.95 12.77 -22.61
CA ARG A 157 17.04 13.35 -21.83
C ARG A 157 16.54 14.31 -20.76
N ARG A 158 15.59 15.18 -21.11
CA ARG A 158 14.93 16.10 -20.15
C ARG A 158 14.14 15.34 -19.07
N LEU A 159 13.36 14.32 -19.47
CA LEU A 159 12.62 13.49 -18.52
C LEU A 159 13.53 12.76 -17.53
N LEU A 160 14.71 12.32 -18.00
CA LEU A 160 15.70 11.64 -17.18
C LEU A 160 16.61 12.62 -16.41
N ASN A 161 16.36 13.91 -16.55
CA ASN A 161 17.15 14.99 -15.91
C ASN A 161 18.67 14.84 -16.15
N LEU A 162 19.05 14.49 -17.39
CA LEU A 162 20.44 14.27 -17.77
C LEU A 162 21.13 15.61 -18.09
N PRO A 163 22.41 15.80 -17.68
CA PRO A 163 23.19 16.96 -18.08
C PRO A 163 23.32 17.08 -19.60
N ASP A 164 23.37 18.32 -20.12
CA ASP A 164 23.41 18.57 -21.56
C ASP A 164 24.63 17.97 -22.27
N ASP A 165 25.75 17.88 -21.56
CA ASP A 165 27.03 17.33 -22.03
C ASP A 165 27.17 15.81 -21.87
N SER A 166 26.19 15.15 -21.20
CA SER A 166 26.24 13.69 -21.03
C SER A 166 25.86 12.95 -22.31
N PRO A 167 26.44 11.75 -22.56
CA PRO A 167 26.06 10.95 -23.71
C PRO A 167 24.61 10.49 -23.62
N SER A 168 23.91 10.42 -24.75
CA SER A 168 22.54 9.93 -24.79
C SER A 168 22.49 8.42 -24.47
N PRO A 169 21.71 7.99 -23.46
CA PRO A 169 21.62 6.58 -23.12
C PRO A 169 20.83 5.78 -24.16
N THR A 170 21.10 4.48 -24.22
CA THR A 170 20.25 3.54 -24.94
C THR A 170 19.02 3.23 -24.11
N LEU A 171 17.86 3.48 -24.68
CA LEU A 171 16.56 3.11 -24.12
C LEU A 171 15.94 1.97 -24.93
N TYR A 172 14.83 1.43 -24.41
CA TYR A 172 14.12 0.34 -25.07
C TYR A 172 12.63 0.67 -25.20
N ARG A 173 12.04 0.24 -26.29
CA ARG A 173 10.60 0.35 -26.56
C ARG A 173 10.00 -1.01 -26.91
N PRO A 174 8.66 -1.17 -26.86
CA PRO A 174 8.00 -2.40 -27.28
C PRO A 174 8.35 -2.73 -28.72
N GLY A 175 8.67 -3.98 -29.02
CA GLY A 175 8.91 -4.43 -30.39
C GLY A 175 7.63 -4.36 -31.21
N ALA A 176 7.67 -3.66 -32.33
CA ALA A 176 6.51 -3.42 -33.19
C ALA A 176 5.88 -4.70 -33.77
N ARG A 177 6.65 -5.78 -33.88
CA ARG A 177 6.22 -7.08 -34.44
C ARG A 177 5.89 -8.13 -33.37
N ASP A 178 5.88 -7.78 -32.10
CA ASP A 178 5.52 -8.70 -31.03
C ASP A 178 4.00 -8.94 -31.00
N PRO A 179 3.52 -10.19 -31.17
CA PRO A 179 2.08 -10.49 -31.13
C PRO A 179 1.40 -10.12 -29.81
N ALA A 180 2.18 -10.09 -28.71
CA ALA A 180 1.70 -9.69 -27.37
C ALA A 180 1.87 -8.18 -27.11
N GLY A 181 2.12 -7.36 -28.14
CA GLY A 181 2.30 -5.92 -28.03
C GLY A 181 3.61 -5.49 -27.39
N GLY A 182 4.62 -6.36 -27.35
CA GLY A 182 5.98 -6.05 -26.88
C GLY A 182 6.17 -6.08 -25.36
N TYR A 183 5.21 -6.59 -24.59
CA TYR A 183 5.28 -6.65 -23.13
C TYR A 183 5.12 -8.08 -22.60
N ARG A 184 5.82 -8.40 -21.50
CA ARG A 184 5.73 -9.68 -20.81
C ARG A 184 5.76 -9.49 -19.30
N GLY A 185 4.58 -9.63 -18.67
CA GLY A 185 4.41 -9.47 -17.23
C GLY A 185 4.38 -8.01 -16.76
N ARG A 186 4.40 -7.83 -15.45
CA ARG A 186 4.35 -6.54 -14.76
C ARG A 186 5.37 -6.53 -13.63
N THR A 187 5.85 -5.34 -13.27
CA THR A 187 6.68 -5.11 -12.08
C THR A 187 6.14 -3.93 -11.29
N GLY A 188 6.44 -3.91 -9.98
CA GLY A 188 6.05 -2.80 -9.11
C GLY A 188 7.05 -1.66 -9.15
N ILE A 189 6.55 -0.44 -9.10
CA ILE A 189 7.30 0.76 -8.73
C ILE A 189 6.72 1.29 -7.43
N TYR A 190 7.58 1.76 -6.54
CA TYR A 190 7.24 2.02 -5.15
C TYR A 190 7.78 3.35 -4.67
N GLU A 191 6.98 4.05 -3.87
CA GLU A 191 7.38 5.19 -3.07
C GLU A 191 7.14 4.82 -1.60
N LEU A 192 8.22 4.66 -0.82
CA LEU A 192 8.13 4.35 0.60
C LEU A 192 8.46 5.60 1.42
N VAL A 193 7.51 6.02 2.23
CA VAL A 193 7.67 7.11 3.19
C VAL A 193 7.57 6.52 4.60
N MET A 194 8.66 6.60 5.36
CA MET A 194 8.67 6.28 6.78
C MET A 194 8.34 7.54 7.58
N VAL A 195 7.46 7.41 8.56
CA VAL A 195 7.04 8.53 9.40
C VAL A 195 8.02 8.68 10.55
N ASP A 196 9.05 9.49 10.33
CA ASP A 196 10.03 9.91 11.34
C ASP A 196 9.49 11.06 12.21
N GLU A 197 10.30 11.55 13.14
CA GLU A 197 9.90 12.63 14.05
C GLU A 197 9.58 13.93 13.31
N HIS A 198 10.32 14.25 12.25
CA HIS A 198 10.05 15.45 11.45
C HIS A 198 8.72 15.33 10.72
N MET A 199 8.47 14.19 10.09
CA MET A 199 7.20 13.91 9.41
C MET A 199 6.03 13.92 10.41
N ARG A 200 6.21 13.38 11.62
CA ARG A 200 5.19 13.43 12.68
C ARG A 200 4.82 14.86 13.04
N ALA A 201 5.81 15.72 13.22
CA ALA A 201 5.58 17.15 13.50
C ALA A 201 4.79 17.81 12.34
N MET A 202 5.17 17.56 11.09
CA MET A 202 4.46 18.07 9.93
C MET A 202 2.99 17.59 9.87
N ILE A 203 2.77 16.31 10.12
CA ILE A 203 1.40 15.74 10.14
C ILE A 203 0.59 16.37 11.29
N HIS A 204 1.18 16.49 12.47
CA HIS A 204 0.56 17.08 13.65
C HIS A 204 0.13 18.53 13.41
N ASP A 205 0.99 19.32 12.80
CA ASP A 205 0.75 20.74 12.50
C ASP A 205 -0.18 20.95 11.29
N GLY A 206 -0.61 19.86 10.67
CA GLY A 206 -1.52 19.91 9.54
C GLY A 206 -0.89 20.37 8.23
N ALA A 207 0.43 20.25 8.09
CA ALA A 207 1.11 20.52 6.83
C ALA A 207 0.53 19.66 5.69
N SER A 208 0.45 20.26 4.51
CA SER A 208 -0.09 19.65 3.29
C SER A 208 1.03 19.30 2.31
#